data_1da2d8f151315d1f4721d330c92fa359
#
_entry.id   1da2d8f151315d1f4721d330c92fa359
#
_cell.length_a   1.000
_cell.length_b   1.000
_cell.length_c   1.000
_cell.angle_alpha   90.00
_cell.angle_beta   90.00
_cell.angle_gamma   90.00
#
_symmetry.space_group_name_H-M   'P 1'
#
loop_
_entity.id
_entity.type
_entity.pdbx_description
1 polymer ?
#
loop_
_entity_poly.entity_id
_entity_poly.type
_entity_poly.pdbx_seq_one_letter_code
_entity_poly.pdbx_strand_id
1 'polypeptide(L)'
;TPYTSSAASDVYKRQLKHSGIPMRLTAKGRYAVTSMLDLALHHREGPTPLSAISQRQDISLSYLEQLFCALRQQGLVRSVRGPGGGYNLSRAASEISVAEVIEAVNETSDATRCGGAGDCQNGETCLTHHLWMDLSEQIRSFLAEISLGDLMLSLIHI
;
A
#
# COMPACT_ATOMS: atom_id res chain seq x y z
N THR A 1 15.59 41.64 -8.75
CA THR A 1 16.25 40.89 -9.83
C THR A 1 15.26 39.97 -10.49
N PRO A 2 15.07 40.06 -11.81
CA PRO A 2 14.17 39.14 -12.47
C PRO A 2 14.68 37.70 -12.35
N TYR A 3 13.87 36.84 -11.81
CA TYR A 3 14.07 35.39 -11.87
C TYR A 3 14.19 35.02 -13.36
N THR A 4 15.36 34.63 -13.79
CA THR A 4 15.51 34.08 -15.13
C THR A 4 14.81 32.73 -15.13
N SER A 5 13.84 32.53 -16.01
CA SER A 5 12.97 31.35 -16.09
C SER A 5 13.75 30.03 -16.25
N SER A 6 15.01 30.09 -16.69
CA SER A 6 15.87 28.93 -16.86
C SER A 6 16.38 28.38 -15.52
N ALA A 7 16.75 29.23 -14.56
CA ALA A 7 17.24 28.78 -13.25
C ALA A 7 16.11 28.12 -12.41
N ALA A 8 14.89 28.67 -12.48
CA ALA A 8 13.73 28.09 -11.84
C ALA A 8 13.36 26.73 -12.48
N SER A 9 13.47 26.61 -13.80
CA SER A 9 13.25 25.36 -14.51
C SER A 9 14.28 24.29 -14.17
N ASP A 10 15.56 24.68 -14.00
CA ASP A 10 16.64 23.73 -13.67
C ASP A 10 16.56 23.26 -12.20
N VAL A 11 16.17 24.14 -11.28
CA VAL A 11 15.88 23.77 -9.89
C VAL A 11 14.68 22.81 -9.84
N TYR A 12 13.63 23.08 -10.60
CA TYR A 12 12.44 22.22 -10.70
C TYR A 12 12.78 20.85 -11.31
N LYS A 13 13.56 20.81 -12.39
CA LYS A 13 14.02 19.57 -13.02
C LYS A 13 14.97 18.77 -12.13
N ARG A 14 15.83 19.42 -11.38
CA ARG A 14 16.67 18.77 -10.37
C ARG A 14 15.85 18.17 -9.24
N GLN A 15 14.82 18.88 -8.81
CA GLN A 15 13.89 18.41 -7.81
C GLN A 15 13.11 17.18 -8.27
N LEU A 16 12.73 17.10 -9.55
CA LEU A 16 12.07 15.93 -10.13
C LEU A 16 12.99 14.71 -10.24
N LYS A 17 14.29 14.89 -10.42
CA LYS A 17 15.27 13.78 -10.49
C LYS A 17 15.57 13.13 -9.15
N HIS A 18 15.34 13.83 -8.03
CA HIS A 18 15.55 13.33 -6.68
C HIS A 18 14.24 13.11 -5.92
N SER A 19 13.12 13.27 -6.59
CA SER A 19 11.83 13.01 -5.99
C SER A 19 11.62 11.50 -5.84
N GLY A 20 12.12 10.98 -4.74
CA GLY A 20 11.46 9.87 -4.09
C GLY A 20 10.00 10.29 -3.97
N ILE A 21 9.13 9.55 -4.54
CA ILE A 21 7.81 9.95 -4.99
C ILE A 21 6.92 10.22 -3.81
N PRO A 22 6.29 11.39 -3.78
CA PRO A 22 5.26 11.68 -2.82
C PRO A 22 4.06 10.76 -3.07
N MET A 23 3.55 10.19 -1.99
CA MET A 23 2.30 9.46 -1.91
C MET A 23 2.05 8.50 -3.10
N ARG A 24 2.72 7.36 -3.06
CA ARG A 24 2.45 6.26 -3.98
C ARG A 24 1.59 5.20 -3.31
N LEU A 25 0.30 5.37 -3.39
CA LEU A 25 -0.56 4.22 -3.52
C LEU A 25 -0.41 3.72 -4.96
N THR A 26 0.67 3.00 -5.22
CA THR A 26 0.92 2.39 -6.51
C THR A 26 -0.06 1.24 -6.75
N ALA A 27 -0.04 0.68 -7.95
CA ALA A 27 -0.77 -0.54 -8.25
C ALA A 27 -0.49 -1.66 -7.23
N LYS A 28 0.72 -1.72 -6.70
CA LYS A 28 1.14 -2.73 -5.72
C LYS A 28 0.31 -2.71 -4.44
N GLY A 29 0.17 -1.56 -3.80
CA GLY A 29 -0.66 -1.41 -2.60
C GLY A 29 -2.13 -1.66 -2.88
N ARG A 30 -2.65 -1.14 -3.99
CA ARG A 30 -4.04 -1.35 -4.40
C ARG A 30 -4.35 -2.82 -4.65
N TYR A 31 -3.48 -3.52 -5.38
CA TYR A 31 -3.66 -4.94 -5.67
C TYR A 31 -3.51 -5.81 -4.43
N ALA A 32 -2.63 -5.43 -3.50
CA ALA A 32 -2.51 -6.11 -2.22
C ALA A 32 -3.80 -6.02 -1.41
N VAL A 33 -4.38 -4.83 -1.29
CA VAL A 33 -5.67 -4.63 -0.58
C VAL A 33 -6.80 -5.38 -1.27
N THR A 34 -6.92 -5.26 -2.60
CA THR A 34 -7.93 -5.97 -3.38
C THR A 34 -7.84 -7.48 -3.20
N SER A 35 -6.64 -8.04 -3.27
CA SER A 35 -6.40 -9.47 -3.12
C SER A 35 -6.69 -9.99 -1.71
N MET A 36 -6.32 -9.20 -0.70
CA MET A 36 -6.62 -9.53 0.69
C MET A 36 -8.11 -9.47 0.99
N LEU A 37 -8.82 -8.52 0.39
CA LEU A 37 -10.25 -8.41 0.52
C LEU A 37 -10.96 -9.59 -0.18
N ASP A 38 -10.51 -9.97 -1.37
CA ASP A 38 -11.01 -11.17 -2.08
C ASP A 38 -10.83 -12.42 -1.22
N LEU A 39 -9.64 -12.59 -0.63
CA LEU A 39 -9.35 -13.68 0.28
C LEU A 39 -10.28 -13.69 1.49
N ALA A 40 -10.52 -12.52 2.08
CA ALA A 40 -11.42 -12.38 3.23
C ALA A 40 -12.86 -12.74 2.89
N LEU A 41 -13.35 -12.34 1.72
CA LEU A 41 -14.70 -12.62 1.25
C LEU A 41 -14.95 -14.13 1.03
N HIS A 42 -13.92 -14.88 0.67
CA HIS A 42 -14.00 -16.31 0.35
C HIS A 42 -13.47 -17.23 1.46
N HIS A 43 -13.16 -16.70 2.64
CA HIS A 43 -12.52 -17.46 3.72
C HIS A 43 -13.34 -18.66 4.22
N ARG A 44 -14.66 -18.61 4.07
CA ARG A 44 -15.55 -19.72 4.48
C ARG A 44 -15.51 -20.93 3.54
N GLU A 45 -15.02 -20.73 2.34
CA GLU A 45 -14.92 -21.79 1.32
C GLU A 45 -13.65 -22.65 1.49
N GLY A 46 -12.83 -22.36 2.49
CA GLY A 46 -11.53 -22.97 2.71
C GLY A 46 -10.39 -22.15 2.13
N PRO A 47 -9.17 -22.73 2.03
CA PRO A 47 -8.04 -22.02 1.46
C PRO A 47 -8.31 -21.57 0.02
N THR A 48 -7.92 -20.36 -0.31
CA THR A 48 -8.12 -19.78 -1.65
C THR A 48 -6.82 -19.86 -2.45
N PRO A 49 -6.79 -20.55 -3.61
CA PRO A 49 -5.64 -20.54 -4.49
C PRO A 49 -5.49 -19.18 -5.18
N LEU A 50 -4.25 -18.76 -5.42
CA LEU A 50 -3.98 -17.48 -6.08
C LEU A 50 -4.53 -17.41 -7.50
N SER A 51 -4.65 -18.57 -8.18
CA SER A 51 -5.28 -18.64 -9.50
C SER A 51 -6.75 -18.18 -9.47
N ALA A 52 -7.48 -18.49 -8.41
CA ALA A 52 -8.86 -18.03 -8.25
C ALA A 52 -8.93 -16.50 -8.06
N ILE A 53 -8.05 -15.93 -7.25
CA ILE A 53 -7.96 -14.47 -7.08
C ILE A 53 -7.57 -13.82 -8.41
N SER A 54 -6.59 -14.39 -9.11
CA SER A 54 -6.14 -13.91 -10.43
C SER A 54 -7.30 -13.81 -11.43
N GLN A 55 -8.14 -14.82 -11.49
CA GLN A 55 -9.29 -14.85 -12.39
C GLN A 55 -10.38 -13.85 -11.98
N ARG A 56 -10.67 -13.74 -10.69
CA ARG A 56 -11.73 -12.84 -10.20
C ARG A 56 -11.35 -11.38 -10.28
N GLN A 57 -10.09 -11.05 -10.02
CA GLN A 57 -9.62 -9.65 -9.90
C GLN A 57 -8.82 -9.17 -11.11
N ASP A 58 -8.61 -10.02 -12.11
CA ASP A 58 -7.83 -9.72 -13.30
C ASP A 58 -6.40 -9.20 -12.95
N ILE A 59 -5.74 -9.91 -12.05
CA ILE A 59 -4.36 -9.65 -11.63
C ILE A 59 -3.51 -10.84 -12.05
N SER A 60 -2.33 -10.60 -12.63
CA SER A 60 -1.47 -11.71 -13.07
C SER A 60 -1.07 -12.62 -11.90
N LEU A 61 -1.04 -13.92 -12.14
CA LEU A 61 -0.69 -14.91 -11.11
C LEU A 61 0.72 -14.69 -10.56
N SER A 62 1.70 -14.41 -11.43
CA SER A 62 3.08 -14.17 -11.01
C SER A 62 3.20 -12.93 -10.10
N TYR A 63 2.40 -11.92 -10.36
CA TYR A 63 2.37 -10.73 -9.53
C TYR A 63 1.74 -11.01 -8.16
N LEU A 64 0.64 -11.78 -8.13
CA LEU A 64 0.03 -12.24 -6.88
C LEU A 64 1.00 -13.09 -6.05
N GLU A 65 1.78 -13.95 -6.66
CA GLU A 65 2.79 -14.74 -5.97
C GLU A 65 3.80 -13.85 -5.23
N GLN A 66 4.26 -12.76 -5.87
CA GLN A 66 5.15 -11.79 -5.23
C GLN A 66 4.47 -11.06 -4.07
N LEU A 67 3.24 -10.60 -4.26
CA LEU A 67 2.47 -9.92 -3.20
C LEU A 67 2.23 -10.83 -2.00
N PHE A 68 1.79 -12.05 -2.24
CA PHE A 68 1.48 -13.00 -1.18
C PHE A 68 2.73 -13.54 -0.48
N CYS A 69 3.87 -13.56 -1.15
CA CYS A 69 5.16 -13.81 -0.50
C CYS A 69 5.44 -12.75 0.56
N ALA A 70 5.31 -11.47 0.23
CA ALA A 70 5.49 -10.37 1.16
C ALA A 70 4.44 -10.38 2.29
N LEU A 71 3.19 -10.59 1.97
CA LEU A 71 2.09 -10.67 2.95
C LEU A 71 2.31 -11.82 3.94
N ARG A 72 2.78 -12.97 3.47
CA ARG A 72 3.11 -14.11 4.32
C ARG A 72 4.28 -13.82 5.23
N GLN A 73 5.34 -13.18 4.73
CA GLN A 73 6.51 -12.79 5.54
C GLN A 73 6.12 -11.84 6.67
N GLN A 74 5.13 -10.99 6.46
CA GLN A 74 4.61 -10.09 7.49
C GLN A 74 3.53 -10.73 8.38
N GLY A 75 3.23 -11.99 8.17
CA GLY A 75 2.31 -12.74 9.02
C GLY A 75 0.83 -12.42 8.82
N LEU A 76 0.44 -11.83 7.69
CA LEU A 76 -0.95 -11.49 7.39
C LEU A 76 -1.73 -12.64 6.75
N VAL A 77 -1.02 -13.56 6.08
CA VAL A 77 -1.61 -14.74 5.45
C VAL A 77 -0.79 -15.98 5.77
N ARG A 78 -1.44 -17.15 5.67
CA ARG A 78 -0.83 -18.47 5.82
C ARG A 78 -1.09 -19.27 4.55
N SER A 79 -0.08 -20.03 4.10
CA SER A 79 -0.22 -20.94 2.98
C SER A 79 -0.62 -22.36 3.46
N VAL A 80 -1.50 -22.99 2.70
CA VAL A 80 -1.89 -24.39 2.89
C VAL A 80 -1.47 -25.17 1.65
N ARG A 81 -0.68 -26.20 1.84
CA ARG A 81 -0.19 -27.06 0.74
C ARG A 81 -1.15 -28.21 0.43
N GLY A 82 -1.03 -28.73 -0.77
CA GLY A 82 -1.72 -29.93 -1.22
C GLY A 82 -2.98 -29.66 -2.05
N PRO A 83 -3.73 -30.74 -2.41
CA PRO A 83 -4.99 -30.61 -3.12
C PRO A 83 -5.99 -29.77 -2.33
N GLY A 84 -6.61 -28.78 -2.96
CA GLY A 84 -7.47 -27.83 -2.27
C GLY A 84 -6.73 -26.80 -1.41
N GLY A 85 -5.39 -26.69 -1.58
CA GLY A 85 -4.57 -25.72 -0.91
C GLY A 85 -4.72 -24.31 -1.46
N GLY A 86 -4.05 -23.38 -0.81
CA GLY A 86 -4.09 -21.95 -1.15
C GLY A 86 -3.66 -21.12 0.02
N TYR A 87 -4.32 -19.99 0.21
CA TYR A 87 -4.02 -19.07 1.30
C TYR A 87 -5.23 -18.83 2.19
N ASN A 88 -4.95 -18.60 3.47
CA ASN A 88 -5.92 -18.14 4.47
C ASN A 88 -5.41 -16.88 5.14
N LEU A 89 -6.33 -16.07 5.68
CA LEU A 89 -5.96 -15.00 6.60
C LEU A 89 -5.35 -15.59 7.87
N SER A 90 -4.31 -14.95 8.41
CA SER A 90 -3.71 -15.34 9.69
C SER A 90 -4.54 -14.93 10.88
N ARG A 91 -5.30 -13.86 10.75
CA ARG A 91 -6.15 -13.26 11.77
C ARG A 91 -7.54 -12.97 11.19
N ALA A 92 -8.49 -12.65 12.04
CA ALA A 92 -9.80 -12.21 11.58
C ALA A 92 -9.68 -10.96 10.70
N ALA A 93 -10.53 -10.84 9.68
CA ALA A 93 -10.53 -9.68 8.78
C ALA A 93 -10.70 -8.35 9.53
N SER A 94 -11.47 -8.34 10.62
CA SER A 94 -11.65 -7.17 11.48
C SER A 94 -10.38 -6.75 12.25
N GLU A 95 -9.37 -7.61 12.32
CA GLU A 95 -8.11 -7.36 13.02
C GLU A 95 -6.96 -6.99 12.07
N ILE A 96 -7.22 -6.97 10.76
CA ILE A 96 -6.23 -6.59 9.74
C ILE A 96 -6.63 -5.25 9.16
N SER A 97 -5.81 -4.23 9.38
CA SER A 97 -6.04 -2.90 8.83
C SER A 97 -5.52 -2.78 7.40
N VAL A 98 -6.10 -1.86 6.64
CA VAL A 98 -5.63 -1.51 5.29
C VAL A 98 -4.18 -1.00 5.35
N ALA A 99 -3.82 -0.24 6.38
CA ALA A 99 -2.45 0.23 6.59
C ALA A 99 -1.45 -0.92 6.70
N GLU A 100 -1.76 -1.96 7.47
CA GLU A 100 -0.89 -3.14 7.60
C GLU A 100 -0.66 -3.85 6.27
N VAL A 101 -1.69 -3.96 5.44
CA VAL A 101 -1.60 -4.60 4.12
C VAL A 101 -0.68 -3.80 3.20
N ILE A 102 -0.83 -2.49 3.16
CA ILE A 102 0.00 -1.60 2.33
C ILE A 102 1.46 -1.62 2.78
N GLU A 103 1.71 -1.55 4.08
CA GLU A 103 3.05 -1.63 4.66
C GLU A 103 3.72 -2.97 4.41
N ALA A 104 2.96 -4.07 4.43
CA ALA A 104 3.47 -5.41 4.21
C ALA A 104 4.09 -5.60 2.82
N VAL A 105 3.64 -4.87 1.82
CA VAL A 105 4.18 -4.90 0.45
C VAL A 105 5.21 -3.79 0.20
N ASN A 106 5.76 -3.23 1.27
CA ASN A 106 6.78 -2.17 1.24
C ASN A 106 6.34 -0.89 0.54
N GLU A 107 5.06 -0.54 0.65
CA GLU A 107 4.57 0.77 0.23
C GLU A 107 4.36 1.66 1.44
N THR A 108 4.52 2.96 1.24
CA THR A 108 4.35 3.95 2.28
C THR A 108 3.29 4.96 1.88
N SER A 109 2.58 5.46 2.87
CA SER A 109 1.67 6.59 2.70
C SER A 109 2.38 7.94 2.94
N ASP A 110 3.70 7.94 2.84
CA ASP A 110 4.51 9.12 3.08
C ASP A 110 4.42 10.11 1.91
N ALA A 111 3.97 11.31 2.20
CA ALA A 111 3.85 12.42 1.24
C ALA A 111 5.08 13.34 1.25
N THR A 112 6.09 13.06 2.07
CA THR A 112 7.31 13.87 2.13
C THR A 112 8.32 13.46 1.08
N ARG A 113 9.17 14.41 0.64
CA ARG A 113 10.29 14.12 -0.27
C ARG A 113 11.42 13.38 0.41
N CYS A 114 11.58 13.63 1.68
CA CYS A 114 12.71 13.17 2.49
C CYS A 114 12.41 11.87 3.26
N GLY A 115 11.22 11.29 3.11
CA GLY A 115 10.82 10.14 3.92
C GLY A 115 10.69 10.46 5.41
N GLY A 116 10.42 11.72 5.76
CA GLY A 116 10.31 12.18 7.14
C GLY A 116 11.65 12.60 7.80
N ALA A 117 12.78 12.46 7.09
CA ALA A 117 14.11 12.76 7.66
C ALA A 117 14.37 14.24 7.90
N GLY A 118 13.61 15.14 7.24
CA GLY A 118 13.77 16.59 7.40
C GLY A 118 14.89 17.20 6.55
N ASP A 119 15.43 16.46 5.60
CA ASP A 119 16.52 16.86 4.70
C ASP A 119 16.06 17.13 3.26
N CYS A 120 14.81 17.52 3.11
CA CYS A 120 14.14 17.64 1.81
C CYS A 120 14.68 18.73 0.90
N GLN A 121 15.50 19.64 1.42
CA GLN A 121 16.11 20.73 0.65
C GLN A 121 17.57 20.93 1.08
N ASN A 122 18.51 20.39 0.30
CA ASN A 122 19.96 20.51 0.52
C ASN A 122 20.41 20.16 1.96
N GLY A 123 19.80 19.16 2.58
CA GLY A 123 20.06 18.77 3.96
C GLY A 123 19.27 19.55 5.01
N GLU A 124 18.44 20.49 4.58
CA GLU A 124 17.58 21.28 5.45
C GLU A 124 16.10 21.01 5.20
N THR A 125 15.27 21.36 6.17
CA THR A 125 13.81 21.21 6.08
C THR A 125 13.23 22.25 5.12
N CYS A 126 12.45 21.81 4.13
CA CYS A 126 11.76 22.71 3.21
C CYS A 126 10.57 23.41 3.87
N LEU A 127 10.08 24.49 3.24
CA LEU A 127 8.97 25.31 3.76
C LEU A 127 7.69 24.50 4.01
N THR A 128 7.44 23.44 3.25
CA THR A 128 6.21 22.64 3.30
C THR A 128 6.42 21.28 3.96
N HIS A 129 7.57 21.01 4.56
CA HIS A 129 7.89 19.73 5.19
C HIS A 129 6.81 19.30 6.19
N HIS A 130 6.45 20.19 7.11
CA HIS A 130 5.46 19.89 8.15
C HIS A 130 4.08 19.60 7.57
N LEU A 131 3.69 20.31 6.50
CA LEU A 131 2.43 20.01 5.80
C LEU A 131 2.39 18.58 5.27
N TRP A 132 3.45 18.15 4.61
CA TRP A 132 3.54 16.79 4.06
C TRP A 132 3.66 15.72 5.15
N MET A 133 4.32 16.03 6.25
CA MET A 133 4.35 15.15 7.43
C MET A 133 2.96 14.97 8.02
N ASP A 134 2.22 16.06 8.20
CA ASP A 134 0.85 16.02 8.72
C ASP A 134 -0.07 15.25 7.78
N LEU A 135 0.03 15.48 6.47
CA LEU A 135 -0.74 14.73 5.48
C LEU A 135 -0.44 13.23 5.52
N SER A 136 0.83 12.86 5.60
CA SER A 136 1.26 11.45 5.70
C SER A 136 0.68 10.78 6.93
N GLU A 137 0.71 11.47 8.06
CA GLU A 137 0.13 10.97 9.31
C GLU A 137 -1.39 10.84 9.23
N GLN A 138 -2.08 11.79 8.61
CA GLN A 138 -3.53 11.71 8.39
C GLN A 138 -3.90 10.52 7.51
N ILE A 139 -3.17 10.28 6.43
CA ILE A 139 -3.40 9.14 5.54
C ILE A 139 -3.17 7.83 6.29
N ARG A 140 -2.05 7.71 7.00
CA ARG A 140 -1.74 6.50 7.78
C ARG A 140 -2.79 6.22 8.84
N SER A 141 -3.19 7.22 9.62
CA SER A 141 -4.22 7.09 10.64
C SER A 141 -5.55 6.67 10.04
N PHE A 142 -5.96 7.28 8.94
CA PHE A 142 -7.18 6.92 8.21
C PHE A 142 -7.16 5.45 7.78
N LEU A 143 -6.07 5.00 7.15
CA LEU A 143 -5.94 3.62 6.68
C LEU A 143 -5.79 2.61 7.82
N ALA A 144 -5.22 3.01 8.96
CA ALA A 144 -5.10 2.17 10.14
C ALA A 144 -6.43 1.93 10.85
N GLU A 145 -7.38 2.85 10.72
CA GLU A 145 -8.71 2.74 11.30
C GLU A 145 -9.67 1.86 10.48
N ILE A 146 -9.35 1.62 9.21
CA ILE A 146 -10.17 0.79 8.32
C ILE A 146 -9.62 -0.63 8.29
N SER A 147 -10.44 -1.61 8.70
CA SER A 147 -10.11 -3.02 8.60
C SER A 147 -10.64 -3.67 7.32
N LEU A 148 -10.12 -4.84 6.98
CA LEU A 148 -10.70 -5.66 5.91
C LEU A 148 -12.15 -6.04 6.23
N GLY A 149 -12.48 -6.26 7.51
CA GLY A 149 -13.84 -6.50 7.96
C GLY A 149 -14.78 -5.34 7.67
N ASP A 150 -14.33 -4.11 7.89
CA ASP A 150 -15.10 -2.90 7.55
C ASP A 150 -15.39 -2.80 6.05
N LEU A 151 -14.41 -3.11 5.22
CA LEU A 151 -14.57 -3.13 3.76
C LEU A 151 -15.55 -4.23 3.31
N MET A 152 -15.52 -5.40 3.94
CA MET A 152 -16.48 -6.48 3.67
C MET A 152 -17.91 -6.04 3.97
N LEU A 153 -18.14 -5.38 5.10
CA LEU A 153 -19.45 -4.86 5.48
C LEU A 153 -19.93 -3.79 4.49
N SER A 154 -19.05 -2.93 4.03
CA SER A 154 -19.36 -1.92 3.02
C SER A 154 -19.87 -2.55 1.71
N LEU A 155 -19.30 -3.66 1.30
CA LEU A 155 -19.72 -4.39 0.08
C LEU A 155 -21.08 -5.09 0.23
N ILE A 156 -21.42 -5.55 1.42
CA ILE A 156 -22.69 -6.21 1.70
C ILE A 156 -23.87 -5.23 1.65
N HIS A 157 -23.63 -3.96 1.92
CA HIS A 157 -24.66 -2.91 1.96
C HIS A 157 -24.87 -2.17 0.62
N ILE A 158 -24.16 -2.57 -0.42
CA ILE A 158 -24.35 -2.05 -1.78
C ILE A 158 -25.44 -2.92 -2.49
#